data_0924a389fbc70de8d4144c7f83b89ea4
#
_entry.id   0924a389fbc70de8d4144c7f83b89ea4
#
_cell.length_a   1.000
_cell.length_b   1.000
_cell.length_c   1.000
_cell.angle_alpha   90.00
_cell.angle_beta   90.00
_cell.angle_gamma   90.00
#
_symmetry.space_group_name_H-M   'P 1'
#
loop_
_entity.id
_entity.type
_entity.pdbx_description
1 polymer ?
#
loop_
_entity_poly.entity_id
_entity_poly.type
_entity_poly.pdbx_seq_one_letter_code
_entity_poly.pdbx_strand_id
1 'polypeptide(L)'
;MSEQTIKYKHCEVFDDKLMSFHDCCADKICLKDDVITLYFDDGFWITPEHKYNNLNYTVRTDSSKAEIYLNQDKHFQTVVYTFRKNLFGKVIRKELEFSELMDIVNSGKFKLEFIHRYDCYHNSMFECYLTSDKRPYSIECMIYIPLKNKVNVYWNNLREDARW
;
A
#
# COMPACT_ATOMS: atom_id res chain seq x y z
N MET A 1 -10.36 -23.51 4.61
CA MET A 1 -10.70 -22.95 3.28
C MET A 1 -9.38 -22.80 2.53
N SER A 2 -9.22 -23.53 1.41
CA SER A 2 -8.02 -23.47 0.58
C SER A 2 -7.92 -22.07 -0.04
N GLU A 3 -6.84 -21.33 0.26
CA GLU A 3 -6.51 -20.13 -0.49
C GLU A 3 -6.39 -20.51 -1.97
N GLN A 4 -7.32 -20.05 -2.78
CA GLN A 4 -7.15 -20.13 -4.23
C GLN A 4 -5.93 -19.26 -4.56
N THR A 5 -4.85 -19.90 -4.97
CA THR A 5 -3.63 -19.22 -5.42
C THR A 5 -3.98 -18.48 -6.71
N ILE A 6 -4.30 -17.20 -6.63
CA ILE A 6 -4.52 -16.34 -7.80
C ILE A 6 -3.20 -16.31 -8.57
N LYS A 7 -3.20 -16.84 -9.77
CA LYS A 7 -2.03 -16.82 -10.66
C LYS A 7 -2.03 -15.50 -11.43
N TYR A 8 -1.10 -14.60 -11.08
CA TYR A 8 -0.91 -13.34 -11.80
C TYR A 8 -0.13 -13.56 -13.10
N LYS A 9 -0.47 -12.81 -14.17
CA LYS A 9 0.23 -12.84 -15.47
C LYS A 9 1.56 -12.10 -15.42
N HIS A 10 1.61 -11.01 -14.65
CA HIS A 10 2.76 -10.14 -14.53
C HIS A 10 3.28 -10.14 -13.10
N CYS A 11 4.60 -10.19 -12.96
CA CYS A 11 5.31 -10.04 -11.70
C CYS A 11 6.58 -9.24 -11.98
N GLU A 12 6.71 -8.06 -11.40
CA GLU A 12 7.85 -7.17 -11.60
C GLU A 12 8.31 -6.51 -10.30
N VAL A 13 9.54 -6.05 -10.28
CA VAL A 13 10.02 -5.17 -9.22
C VAL A 13 9.41 -3.79 -9.42
N PHE A 14 8.86 -3.23 -8.36
CA PHE A 14 8.28 -1.89 -8.38
C PHE A 14 9.34 -0.83 -8.74
N ASP A 15 9.04 -0.04 -9.76
CA ASP A 15 9.84 1.11 -10.20
C ASP A 15 8.95 2.36 -10.11
N ASP A 16 9.31 3.29 -9.22
CA ASP A 16 8.57 4.52 -8.95
C ASP A 16 8.50 5.50 -10.14
N LYS A 17 9.34 5.31 -11.15
CA LYS A 17 9.28 6.05 -12.42
C LYS A 17 8.22 5.53 -13.37
N LEU A 18 7.87 4.25 -13.25
CA LEU A 18 6.99 3.54 -14.16
C LEU A 18 5.66 3.14 -13.52
N MET A 19 5.60 3.14 -12.19
CA MET A 19 4.45 2.67 -11.40
C MET A 19 4.20 3.59 -10.22
N SER A 20 2.96 3.66 -9.73
CA SER A 20 2.63 4.46 -8.55
C SER A 20 1.53 3.84 -7.72
N PHE A 21 1.69 3.93 -6.39
CA PHE A 21 0.62 3.64 -5.43
C PHE A 21 -0.18 4.88 -5.01
N HIS A 22 0.15 6.06 -5.54
CA HIS A 22 -0.55 7.30 -5.21
C HIS A 22 -2.06 7.15 -5.45
N ASP A 23 -2.88 7.54 -4.47
CA ASP A 23 -4.34 7.38 -4.47
C ASP A 23 -4.83 5.93 -4.68
N CYS A 24 -3.98 4.94 -4.38
CA CYS A 24 -4.37 3.53 -4.40
C CYS A 24 -4.67 3.04 -2.99
N CYS A 25 -5.77 2.31 -2.86
CA CYS A 25 -6.23 1.78 -1.58
C CYS A 25 -5.92 0.29 -1.45
N ALA A 26 -5.16 -0.08 -0.41
CA ALA A 26 -5.08 -1.47 -0.02
C ALA A 26 -6.32 -1.86 0.80
N ASP A 27 -7.00 -2.90 0.35
CA ASP A 27 -8.23 -3.44 0.93
C ASP A 27 -7.94 -4.55 1.93
N LYS A 28 -6.75 -5.16 1.84
CA LYS A 28 -6.28 -6.22 2.73
C LYS A 28 -4.78 -6.16 2.89
N ILE A 29 -4.31 -6.49 4.10
CA ILE A 29 -2.89 -6.56 4.47
C ILE A 29 -2.61 -7.91 5.12
N CYS A 30 -1.54 -8.59 4.70
CA CYS A 30 -1.04 -9.79 5.35
C CYS A 30 0.44 -9.63 5.67
N LEU A 31 0.88 -10.22 6.79
CA LEU A 31 2.30 -10.36 7.13
C LEU A 31 2.59 -11.84 7.34
N LYS A 32 3.49 -12.39 6.54
CA LYS A 32 3.94 -13.77 6.63
C LYS A 32 5.39 -13.89 6.17
N ASP A 33 6.20 -14.62 6.91
CA ASP A 33 7.60 -14.93 6.58
C ASP A 33 8.42 -13.66 6.20
N ASP A 34 8.26 -12.58 6.98
CA ASP A 34 8.88 -11.26 6.77
C ASP A 34 8.51 -10.58 5.45
N VAL A 35 7.35 -10.93 4.89
CA VAL A 35 6.77 -10.29 3.71
C VAL A 35 5.43 -9.66 4.06
N ILE A 36 5.33 -8.34 3.90
CA ILE A 36 4.05 -7.63 3.93
C ILE A 36 3.45 -7.74 2.53
N THR A 37 2.25 -8.33 2.43
CA THR A 37 1.47 -8.36 1.20
C THR A 37 0.30 -7.40 1.31
N LEU A 38 0.25 -6.45 0.38
CA LEU A 38 -0.84 -5.50 0.20
C LEU A 38 -1.70 -5.96 -0.98
N TYR A 39 -3.02 -5.99 -0.83
CA TYR A 39 -3.96 -6.31 -1.89
C TYR A 39 -4.75 -5.06 -2.27
N PHE A 40 -4.85 -4.80 -3.56
CA PHE A 40 -5.52 -3.65 -4.15
C PHE A 40 -6.62 -4.13 -5.08
N ASP A 41 -7.87 -4.04 -4.67
CA ASP A 41 -9.02 -4.46 -5.50
C ASP A 41 -9.13 -3.58 -6.75
N ASP A 42 -8.84 -2.28 -6.62
CA ASP A 42 -8.83 -1.31 -7.72
C ASP A 42 -7.46 -1.14 -8.40
N GLY A 43 -6.47 -1.95 -8.03
CA GLY A 43 -5.15 -1.94 -8.63
C GLY A 43 -4.28 -0.74 -8.28
N PHE A 44 -3.18 -0.58 -9.02
CA PHE A 44 -2.23 0.53 -8.92
C PHE A 44 -1.93 1.13 -10.30
N TRP A 45 -1.29 2.30 -10.32
CA TRP A 45 -1.05 3.05 -11.56
C TRP A 45 0.20 2.57 -12.31
N ILE A 46 0.09 2.52 -13.64
CA ILE A 46 1.18 2.23 -14.59
C ILE A 46 1.25 3.36 -15.61
N THR A 47 2.43 3.96 -15.75
CA THR A 47 2.68 5.09 -16.66
C THR A 47 2.76 4.66 -18.11
N PRO A 48 2.63 5.60 -19.09
CA PRO A 48 2.76 5.31 -20.52
C PRO A 48 4.11 4.70 -20.92
N GLU A 49 5.17 5.02 -20.18
CA GLU A 49 6.54 4.55 -20.46
C GLU A 49 6.75 3.07 -20.11
N HIS A 50 5.81 2.50 -19.37
CA HIS A 50 5.90 1.09 -18.97
C HIS A 50 5.63 0.16 -20.17
N LYS A 51 6.47 -0.85 -20.36
CA LYS A 51 6.44 -1.78 -21.51
C LYS A 51 5.11 -2.50 -21.76
N TYR A 52 4.27 -2.63 -20.73
CA TYR A 52 2.93 -3.26 -20.84
C TYR A 52 1.81 -2.25 -21.01
N ASN A 53 2.08 -0.95 -20.91
CA ASN A 53 1.10 0.07 -21.18
C ASN A 53 1.24 0.57 -22.62
N ASN A 54 0.33 0.15 -23.49
CA ASN A 54 0.29 0.57 -24.89
C ASN A 54 -0.53 1.85 -25.10
N LEU A 55 -0.99 2.50 -24.00
CA LEU A 55 -1.78 3.71 -24.02
C LEU A 55 -0.87 4.93 -23.83
N ASN A 56 -1.33 6.09 -24.28
CA ASN A 56 -0.58 7.35 -24.14
C ASN A 56 -0.94 8.12 -22.85
N TYR A 57 -1.49 7.42 -21.85
CA TYR A 57 -1.85 7.97 -20.54
C TYR A 57 -1.61 6.93 -19.44
N THR A 58 -1.49 7.41 -18.21
CA THR A 58 -1.39 6.57 -17.03
C THR A 58 -2.73 5.86 -16.78
N VAL A 59 -2.66 4.56 -16.48
CA VAL A 59 -3.81 3.67 -16.37
C VAL A 59 -3.66 2.77 -15.13
N ARG A 60 -4.77 2.36 -14.53
CA ARG A 60 -4.73 1.39 -13.43
C ARG A 60 -4.62 -0.05 -13.92
N THR A 61 -4.00 -0.88 -13.09
CA THR A 61 -4.14 -2.34 -13.22
C THR A 61 -5.53 -2.77 -12.73
N ASP A 62 -5.91 -4.00 -13.04
CA ASP A 62 -6.99 -4.68 -12.36
C ASP A 62 -6.60 -5.05 -10.91
N SER A 63 -7.37 -5.90 -10.23
CA SER A 63 -7.04 -6.41 -8.90
C SER A 63 -5.62 -6.95 -8.86
N SER A 64 -4.83 -6.44 -7.94
CA SER A 64 -3.39 -6.62 -7.90
C SER A 64 -2.87 -6.77 -6.48
N LYS A 65 -1.59 -7.09 -6.33
CA LYS A 65 -0.91 -7.11 -5.03
C LYS A 65 0.50 -6.55 -5.10
N ALA A 66 0.98 -6.09 -3.97
CA ALA A 66 2.39 -5.78 -3.75
C ALA A 66 2.96 -6.59 -2.59
N GLU A 67 4.17 -7.09 -2.73
CA GLU A 67 4.93 -7.80 -1.70
C GLU A 67 6.15 -6.96 -1.30
N ILE A 68 6.17 -6.55 -0.05
CA ILE A 68 7.23 -5.75 0.56
C ILE A 68 8.07 -6.67 1.42
N TYR A 69 9.33 -6.87 1.06
CA TYR A 69 10.27 -7.73 1.76
C TYR A 69 10.94 -6.96 2.89
N LEU A 70 10.72 -7.39 4.13
CA LEU A 70 11.27 -6.75 5.32
C LEU A 70 12.76 -7.05 5.48
N ASN A 71 13.50 -6.07 5.98
CA ASN A 71 14.86 -6.29 6.46
C ASN A 71 14.78 -6.96 7.81
N GLN A 72 15.43 -8.12 7.95
CA GLN A 72 15.46 -8.91 9.19
C GLN A 72 16.42 -8.34 10.25
N ASP A 73 17.01 -7.17 10.03
CA ASP A 73 17.85 -6.53 11.03
C ASP A 73 16.98 -6.17 12.24
N LYS A 74 17.27 -6.82 13.38
CA LYS A 74 16.53 -6.70 14.65
C LYS A 74 16.46 -5.26 15.21
N HIS A 75 17.26 -4.35 14.66
CA HIS A 75 17.27 -2.94 15.06
C HIS A 75 16.15 -2.12 14.40
N PHE A 76 15.48 -2.65 13.37
CA PHE A 76 14.44 -1.95 12.65
C PHE A 76 13.11 -2.70 12.75
N GLN A 77 12.10 -2.05 13.31
CA GLN A 77 10.74 -2.58 13.40
C GLN A 77 9.82 -1.74 12.50
N THR A 78 8.76 -2.37 11.99
CA THR A 78 7.67 -1.64 11.34
C THR A 78 6.92 -0.85 12.40
N VAL A 79 6.85 0.47 12.21
CA VAL A 79 6.19 1.39 13.15
C VAL A 79 5.07 2.12 12.42
N VAL A 80 3.91 2.21 13.06
CA VAL A 80 2.73 2.88 12.53
C VAL A 80 2.33 4.02 13.45
N TYR A 81 2.16 5.22 12.90
CA TYR A 81 1.61 6.37 13.60
C TYR A 81 0.31 6.79 12.96
N THR A 82 -0.71 7.07 13.78
CA THR A 82 -1.94 7.72 13.34
C THR A 82 -2.07 9.10 13.99
N PHE A 83 -2.65 10.04 13.25
CA PHE A 83 -2.81 11.42 13.68
C PHE A 83 -4.28 11.82 13.62
N ARG A 84 -4.80 12.33 14.72
CA ARG A 84 -6.19 12.79 14.82
C ARG A 84 -6.26 14.16 15.49
N LYS A 85 -7.14 15.03 15.04
CA LYS A 85 -7.46 16.27 15.75
C LYS A 85 -8.53 15.99 16.82
N ASN A 86 -8.28 16.47 18.03
CA ASN A 86 -9.31 16.45 19.08
C ASN A 86 -10.30 17.61 18.89
N LEU A 87 -11.30 17.70 19.76
CA LEU A 87 -12.35 18.75 19.74
C LEU A 87 -11.77 20.18 19.84
N PHE A 88 -10.57 20.34 20.38
CA PHE A 88 -9.87 21.63 20.53
C PHE A 88 -8.87 21.90 19.38
N GLY A 89 -8.90 21.08 18.31
CA GLY A 89 -8.00 21.23 17.16
C GLY A 89 -6.56 20.74 17.39
N LYS A 90 -6.24 20.22 18.58
CA LYS A 90 -4.91 19.67 18.88
C LYS A 90 -4.73 18.33 18.18
N VAL A 91 -3.60 18.17 17.49
CA VAL A 91 -3.21 16.90 16.89
C VAL A 91 -2.73 15.93 17.97
N ILE A 92 -3.32 14.75 17.99
CA ILE A 92 -2.94 13.64 18.87
C ILE A 92 -2.32 12.56 17.98
N ARG A 93 -1.05 12.24 18.25
CA ARG A 93 -0.36 11.11 17.65
C ARG A 93 -0.59 9.85 18.50
N LYS A 94 -0.98 8.76 17.87
CA LYS A 94 -1.03 7.43 18.48
C LYS A 94 -0.11 6.50 17.70
N GLU A 95 0.74 5.76 18.40
CA GLU A 95 1.49 4.64 17.86
C GLU A 95 0.62 3.39 17.89
N LEU A 96 0.66 2.61 16.82
CA LEU A 96 -0.03 1.34 16.66
C LEU A 96 1.00 0.25 16.37
N GLU A 97 0.74 -0.94 16.89
CA GLU A 97 1.40 -2.13 16.39
C GLU A 97 0.96 -2.42 14.94
N PHE A 98 1.84 -2.98 14.12
CA PHE A 98 1.50 -3.28 12.73
C PHE A 98 0.32 -4.28 12.62
N SER A 99 0.19 -5.20 13.58
CA SER A 99 -0.95 -6.11 13.71
C SER A 99 -2.28 -5.37 13.92
N GLU A 100 -2.29 -4.28 14.72
CA GLU A 100 -3.49 -3.45 14.90
C GLU A 100 -3.91 -2.77 13.58
N LEU A 101 -2.94 -2.27 12.80
CA LEU A 101 -3.21 -1.72 11.47
C LEU A 101 -3.83 -2.78 10.55
N MET A 102 -3.25 -3.99 10.51
CA MET A 102 -3.80 -5.10 9.72
C MET A 102 -5.24 -5.42 10.12
N ASP A 103 -5.53 -5.49 11.42
CA ASP A 103 -6.89 -5.77 11.92
C ASP A 103 -7.87 -4.66 11.51
N ILE A 104 -7.46 -3.40 11.57
CA ILE A 104 -8.28 -2.25 11.15
C ILE A 104 -8.65 -2.35 9.66
N VAL A 105 -7.67 -2.60 8.79
CA VAL A 105 -7.89 -2.70 7.34
C VAL A 105 -8.68 -3.98 7.01
N ASN A 106 -8.24 -5.13 7.52
CA ASN A 106 -8.84 -6.43 7.23
C ASN A 106 -10.27 -6.57 7.77
N SER A 107 -10.68 -5.73 8.74
CA SER A 107 -12.08 -5.66 9.19
C SER A 107 -13.03 -5.06 8.15
N GLY A 108 -12.51 -4.46 7.08
CA GLY A 108 -13.27 -3.74 6.06
C GLY A 108 -13.86 -2.40 6.53
N LYS A 109 -13.51 -1.93 7.74
CA LYS A 109 -13.96 -0.61 8.24
C LYS A 109 -13.21 0.54 7.62
N PHE A 110 -11.94 0.31 7.28
CA PHE A 110 -11.05 1.27 6.65
C PHE A 110 -10.28 0.59 5.53
N LYS A 111 -9.98 1.37 4.48
CA LYS A 111 -8.97 1.05 3.47
C LYS A 111 -7.71 1.84 3.77
N LEU A 112 -6.55 1.34 3.37
CA LEU A 112 -5.28 2.06 3.50
C LEU A 112 -4.95 2.71 2.16
N GLU A 113 -5.17 4.02 2.04
CA GLU A 113 -4.87 4.81 0.85
C GLU A 113 -3.44 5.35 0.92
N PHE A 114 -2.64 5.08 -0.10
CA PHE A 114 -1.26 5.52 -0.20
C PHE A 114 -1.18 6.88 -0.89
N ILE A 115 -0.44 7.83 -0.29
CA ILE A 115 -0.25 9.18 -0.83
C ILE A 115 1.19 9.35 -1.32
N HIS A 116 2.16 9.23 -0.42
CA HIS A 116 3.56 9.37 -0.77
C HIS A 116 4.41 8.26 -0.18
N ARG A 117 5.52 7.97 -0.87
CA ARG A 117 6.57 7.10 -0.40
C ARG A 117 7.87 7.89 -0.34
N TYR A 118 8.57 7.77 0.77
CA TYR A 118 9.89 8.38 0.99
C TYR A 118 10.88 7.27 1.36
N ASP A 119 11.90 7.10 0.53
CA ASP A 119 12.92 6.09 0.78
C ASP A 119 14.10 6.71 1.52
N CYS A 120 14.46 6.09 2.65
CA CYS A 120 15.67 6.35 3.42
C CYS A 120 16.60 5.15 3.30
N TYR A 121 17.85 5.29 3.75
CA TYR A 121 18.92 4.31 3.54
C TYR A 121 18.56 2.85 3.89
N HIS A 122 17.72 2.59 4.90
CA HIS A 122 17.29 1.24 5.31
C HIS A 122 15.79 1.12 5.53
N ASN A 123 15.03 2.17 5.29
CA ASN A 123 13.61 2.23 5.58
C ASN A 123 12.87 2.95 4.47
N SER A 124 11.61 2.56 4.24
CA SER A 124 10.65 3.40 3.52
C SER A 124 9.61 3.91 4.50
N MET A 125 9.26 5.17 4.35
CA MET A 125 8.12 5.77 5.02
C MET A 125 6.98 5.92 4.00
N PHE A 126 5.82 5.42 4.34
CA PHE A 126 4.60 5.62 3.56
C PHE A 126 3.71 6.61 4.31
N GLU A 127 3.38 7.71 3.65
CA GLU A 127 2.32 8.62 4.05
C GLU A 127 1.01 8.10 3.48
N CYS A 128 0.05 7.84 4.36
CA CYS A 128 -1.19 7.16 4.03
C CYS A 128 -2.39 7.84 4.72
N TYR A 129 -3.59 7.49 4.27
CA TYR A 129 -4.83 7.70 5.00
C TYR A 129 -5.54 6.38 5.24
N LEU A 130 -6.08 6.21 6.45
CA LEU A 130 -7.12 5.23 6.69
C LEU A 130 -8.44 5.87 6.28
N THR A 131 -9.03 5.45 5.17
CA THR A 131 -10.26 6.02 4.60
C THR A 131 -11.47 5.14 4.85
N SER A 132 -12.64 5.74 5.07
CA SER A 132 -13.88 5.04 5.37
C SER A 132 -15.09 5.83 4.86
N ASP A 133 -16.17 5.14 4.53
CA ASP A 133 -17.46 5.74 4.18
C ASP A 133 -18.22 6.32 5.41
N LYS A 134 -17.73 6.01 6.62
CA LYS A 134 -18.32 6.46 7.89
C LYS A 134 -17.35 7.32 8.67
N ARG A 135 -17.87 8.20 9.55
CA ARG A 135 -17.02 9.00 10.45
C ARG A 135 -16.20 8.11 11.40
N PRO A 136 -14.89 8.45 11.56
CA PRO A 136 -14.14 9.47 10.84
C PRO A 136 -13.87 9.01 9.39
N TYR A 137 -14.12 9.87 8.40
CA TYR A 137 -13.95 9.54 6.98
C TYR A 137 -12.51 9.28 6.59
N SER A 138 -11.57 9.96 7.26
CA SER A 138 -10.13 9.73 7.06
C SER A 138 -9.35 9.95 8.34
N ILE A 139 -8.25 9.21 8.48
CA ILE A 139 -7.27 9.33 9.56
C ILE A 139 -5.90 9.30 8.91
N GLU A 140 -5.13 10.36 9.10
CA GLU A 140 -3.73 10.40 8.64
C GLU A 140 -2.93 9.29 9.31
N CYS A 141 -2.12 8.58 8.51
CA CYS A 141 -1.33 7.43 8.94
C CYS A 141 0.06 7.49 8.31
N MET A 142 1.09 7.27 9.11
CA MET A 142 2.46 7.11 8.63
C MET A 142 2.96 5.71 8.99
N ILE A 143 3.52 5.00 8.02
CA ILE A 143 4.04 3.64 8.19
C ILE A 143 5.52 3.66 7.85
N TYR A 144 6.37 3.29 8.82
CA TYR A 144 7.80 3.12 8.63
C TYR A 144 8.08 1.63 8.48
N ILE A 145 8.63 1.24 7.33
CA ILE A 145 8.89 -0.16 7.00
C ILE A 145 10.39 -0.33 6.76
N PRO A 146 11.07 -1.21 7.50
CA PRO A 146 12.44 -1.59 7.20
C PRO A 146 12.47 -2.43 5.92
N LEU A 147 12.85 -1.83 4.81
CA LEU A 147 12.86 -2.48 3.50
C LEU A 147 14.18 -3.19 3.22
N LYS A 148 14.10 -4.34 2.57
CA LYS A 148 15.21 -5.05 1.94
C LYS A 148 15.44 -4.58 0.47
N ASN A 149 15.15 -3.31 0.17
CA ASN A 149 15.27 -2.68 -1.15
C ASN A 149 14.48 -3.37 -2.28
N LYS A 150 13.43 -4.14 -1.93
CA LYS A 150 12.65 -4.85 -2.94
C LYS A 150 11.16 -4.81 -2.60
N VAL A 151 10.38 -4.32 -3.56
CA VAL A 151 8.93 -4.46 -3.59
C VAL A 151 8.58 -5.15 -4.91
N ASN A 152 7.92 -6.29 -4.87
CA ASN A 152 7.39 -6.94 -6.07
C ASN A 152 5.93 -6.58 -6.21
N VAL A 153 5.48 -6.36 -7.44
CA VAL A 153 4.07 -6.10 -7.77
C VAL A 153 3.56 -7.14 -8.75
N TYR A 154 2.28 -7.45 -8.65
CA TYR A 154 1.63 -8.50 -9.40
C TYR A 154 0.27 -8.03 -9.90
N TRP A 155 -0.03 -8.25 -11.19
CA TRP A 155 -1.31 -7.91 -11.81
C TRP A 155 -1.61 -8.80 -13.02
N ASN A 156 -2.80 -8.66 -13.61
CA ASN A 156 -3.18 -9.42 -14.79
C ASN A 156 -3.40 -8.53 -16.02
N ASN A 157 -4.23 -7.49 -15.89
CA ASN A 157 -4.63 -6.65 -17.01
C ASN A 157 -4.57 -5.16 -16.62
N LEU A 158 -4.61 -4.28 -17.62
CA LEU A 158 -4.80 -2.87 -17.44
C LEU A 158 -6.27 -2.51 -17.63
N ARG A 159 -6.75 -1.52 -16.89
CA ARG A 159 -8.12 -1.02 -16.92
C ARG A 159 -8.17 0.26 -17.73
N GLU A 160 -8.58 0.18 -19.00
CA GLU A 160 -8.66 1.34 -19.89
C GLU A 160 -9.71 2.39 -19.44
N ASP A 161 -10.66 1.99 -18.59
CA ASP A 161 -11.68 2.85 -17.99
C ASP A 161 -11.17 3.70 -16.83
N ALA A 162 -10.00 3.34 -16.24
CA ALA A 162 -9.39 4.03 -15.11
C ALA A 162 -8.15 4.81 -15.56
N ARG A 163 -8.30 6.12 -15.74
CA ARG A 163 -7.27 7.06 -16.22
C ARG A 163 -6.87 8.01 -15.12
N TRP A 164 -5.61 8.43 -15.17
CA TRP A 164 -5.10 9.54 -14.35
C TRP A 164 -4.74 10.72 -15.25
#